data_247a51adb012e6e5feebbaa84040564d
#
_entry.id   247a51adb012e6e5feebbaa84040564d
#
_cell.length_a   1.000
_cell.length_b   1.000
_cell.length_c   1.000
_cell.angle_alpha   90.00
_cell.angle_beta   90.00
_cell.angle_gamma   90.00
#
_symmetry.space_group_name_H-M   'P 1'
#
loop_
_entity.id
_entity.type
_entity.pdbx_description
1 polymer ?
#
loop_
_entity_poly.entity_id
_entity_poly.type
_entity_poly.pdbx_seq_one_letter_code
_entity_poly.pdbx_strand_id
1 'polypeptide(L)'
;MARNLTEKQQKFLDVLFEEAGGNLVKARKLAGYADGVSTKAISESLAEEIADLTKKFISSSAVKAAYSMFEVMHNPTDLGNKEKMAAAKDVLDRSGFIKTEKVEVSAANPLFILPQKANEDE
;
A
#
# COMPACT_ATOMS: atom_id res chain seq x y z
N MET A 1 1.73 -7.86 17.66
CA MET A 1 2.63 -8.26 18.73
C MET A 1 3.94 -8.80 18.21
N ALA A 2 5.03 -8.26 18.68
CA ALA A 2 6.33 -8.69 18.20
C ALA A 2 6.70 -10.03 18.81
N ARG A 3 7.28 -10.89 18.03
CA ARG A 3 7.81 -12.15 18.50
C ARG A 3 9.33 -12.10 18.39
N ASN A 4 9.98 -13.00 19.08
CA ASN A 4 11.43 -13.05 19.02
C ASN A 4 11.88 -13.61 17.68
N LEU A 5 12.61 -12.81 16.92
CA LEU A 5 13.14 -13.22 15.63
C LEU A 5 14.62 -13.56 15.77
N THR A 6 15.07 -14.48 14.91
CA THR A 6 16.50 -14.76 14.84
C THR A 6 17.22 -13.57 14.21
N GLU A 7 18.55 -13.54 14.36
CA GLU A 7 19.35 -12.48 13.78
C GLU A 7 19.17 -12.41 12.27
N LYS A 8 19.12 -13.55 11.62
CA LYS A 8 18.95 -13.58 10.16
C LYS A 8 17.58 -13.09 9.74
N GLN A 9 16.54 -13.47 10.49
CA GLN A 9 15.20 -13.00 10.22
C GLN A 9 15.11 -11.49 10.37
N GLN A 10 15.68 -10.97 11.43
CA GLN A 10 15.66 -9.52 11.65
C GLN A 10 16.42 -8.79 10.55
N LYS A 11 17.58 -9.32 10.18
CA LYS A 11 18.37 -8.70 9.12
C LYS A 11 17.65 -8.77 7.77
N PHE A 12 16.96 -9.87 7.50
CA PHE A 12 16.15 -9.99 6.29
C PHE A 12 15.14 -8.85 6.20
N LEU A 13 14.44 -8.60 7.29
CA LEU A 13 13.44 -7.52 7.32
C LEU A 13 14.11 -6.15 7.22
N ASP A 14 15.24 -5.97 7.89
CA ASP A 14 15.92 -4.68 7.89
C ASP A 14 16.37 -4.26 6.49
N VAL A 15 16.84 -5.21 5.69
CA VAL A 15 17.35 -4.87 4.36
C VAL A 15 16.30 -4.93 3.28
N LEU A 16 15.13 -5.45 3.58
CA LEU A 16 14.13 -5.74 2.54
C LEU A 16 13.73 -4.52 1.74
N PHE A 17 13.46 -3.40 2.40
CA PHE A 17 13.05 -2.18 1.72
C PHE A 17 14.18 -1.17 1.58
N GLU A 18 15.39 -1.56 1.93
CA GLU A 18 16.54 -0.67 1.79
C GLU A 18 17.47 -1.22 0.72
N GLU A 19 18.46 -1.98 1.14
CA GLU A 19 19.47 -2.47 0.19
C GLU A 19 18.89 -3.45 -0.82
N ALA A 20 17.92 -4.26 -0.42
CA ALA A 20 17.31 -5.23 -1.33
C ALA A 20 16.27 -4.61 -2.25
N GLY A 21 15.78 -3.40 -1.92
CA GLY A 21 14.82 -2.72 -2.78
C GLY A 21 13.53 -3.49 -2.99
N GLY A 22 13.08 -4.24 -1.99
CA GLY A 22 11.87 -5.03 -2.10
C GLY A 22 12.05 -6.40 -2.72
N ASN A 23 13.29 -6.75 -3.09
CA ASN A 23 13.57 -8.04 -3.72
C ASN A 23 13.82 -9.09 -2.65
N LEU A 24 12.92 -10.07 -2.55
CA LEU A 24 13.02 -11.09 -1.51
C LEU A 24 14.27 -11.96 -1.64
N VAL A 25 14.64 -12.30 -2.88
CA VAL A 25 15.83 -13.13 -3.09
C VAL A 25 17.08 -12.38 -2.67
N LYS A 26 17.16 -11.11 -3.03
CA LYS A 26 18.32 -10.29 -2.65
C LYS A 26 18.37 -10.09 -1.15
N ALA A 27 17.24 -9.91 -0.51
CA ALA A 27 17.17 -9.76 0.95
C ALA A 27 17.66 -11.04 1.63
N ARG A 28 17.29 -12.20 1.09
CA ARG A 28 17.74 -13.47 1.63
C ARG A 28 19.26 -13.58 1.59
N LYS A 29 19.84 -13.21 0.47
CA LYS A 29 21.30 -13.26 0.32
C LYS A 29 21.99 -12.28 1.24
N LEU A 30 21.47 -11.07 1.33
CA LEU A 30 22.08 -10.05 2.18
C LEU A 30 21.95 -10.39 3.67
N ALA A 31 20.90 -11.13 4.03
CA ALA A 31 20.71 -11.53 5.43
C ALA A 31 21.64 -12.65 5.84
N GLY A 32 22.33 -13.28 4.89
CA GLY A 32 23.28 -14.33 5.21
C GLY A 32 22.71 -15.73 5.22
N TYR A 33 21.54 -15.94 4.66
CA TYR A 33 20.99 -17.28 4.54
C TYR A 33 21.78 -18.09 3.52
N ALA A 34 21.87 -19.38 3.76
CA ALA A 34 22.54 -20.27 2.82
C ALA A 34 21.76 -20.35 1.52
N ASP A 35 22.45 -20.65 0.42
CA ASP A 35 21.84 -20.69 -0.91
C ASP A 35 20.71 -21.70 -0.99
N GLY A 36 20.78 -22.77 -0.21
CA GLY A 36 19.74 -23.79 -0.26
C GLY A 36 18.46 -23.46 0.47
N VAL A 37 18.43 -22.33 1.19
CA VAL A 37 17.24 -21.94 1.94
C VAL A 37 16.23 -21.34 0.99
N SER A 38 14.97 -21.81 1.09
CA SER A 38 13.91 -21.36 0.21
C SER A 38 13.45 -19.95 0.58
N THR A 39 13.47 -19.08 -0.42
CA THR A 39 12.93 -17.72 -0.24
C THR A 39 11.45 -17.78 0.13
N LYS A 40 10.71 -18.71 -0.47
CA LYS A 40 9.30 -18.87 -0.18
C LYS A 40 9.08 -19.26 1.27
N ALA A 41 9.90 -20.18 1.80
CA ALA A 41 9.76 -20.59 3.19
C ALA A 41 10.04 -19.44 4.13
N ILE A 42 11.04 -18.61 3.82
CA ILE A 42 11.37 -17.45 4.65
C ILE A 42 10.20 -16.45 4.62
N SER A 43 9.69 -16.16 3.44
CA SER A 43 8.62 -15.17 3.32
C SER A 43 7.33 -15.66 3.98
N GLU A 44 7.06 -16.96 3.94
CA GLU A 44 5.87 -17.50 4.60
C GLU A 44 6.01 -17.43 6.11
N SER A 45 7.19 -17.73 6.63
CA SER A 45 7.41 -17.69 8.08
C SER A 45 7.37 -16.26 8.62
N LEU A 46 7.69 -15.28 7.80
CA LEU A 46 7.72 -13.87 8.19
C LEU A 46 6.59 -13.07 7.57
N ALA A 47 5.54 -13.74 7.08
CA ALA A 47 4.48 -13.09 6.34
C ALA A 47 3.85 -11.92 7.10
N GLU A 48 3.62 -12.12 8.40
CA GLU A 48 3.01 -11.09 9.23
C GLU A 48 3.93 -9.89 9.38
N GLU A 49 5.20 -10.16 9.64
CA GLU A 49 6.19 -9.11 9.80
C GLU A 49 6.41 -8.35 8.51
N ILE A 50 6.41 -9.07 7.38
CA ILE A 50 6.57 -8.44 6.07
C ILE A 50 5.38 -7.55 5.77
N ALA A 51 4.17 -8.01 6.09
CA ALA A 51 2.96 -7.21 5.87
C ALA A 51 3.00 -5.92 6.70
N ASP A 52 3.39 -6.03 7.97
CA ASP A 52 3.49 -4.85 8.83
C ASP A 52 4.54 -3.88 8.31
N LEU A 53 5.69 -4.40 7.88
CA LEU A 53 6.76 -3.58 7.34
C LEU A 53 6.33 -2.88 6.06
N THR A 54 5.59 -3.59 5.20
CA THR A 54 5.08 -3.01 3.97
C THR A 54 4.13 -1.85 4.27
N LYS A 55 3.24 -2.03 5.24
CA LYS A 55 2.34 -0.95 5.63
C LYS A 55 3.10 0.26 6.13
N LYS A 56 4.13 0.04 6.95
CA LYS A 56 4.96 1.12 7.45
C LYS A 56 5.67 1.83 6.32
N PHE A 57 6.18 1.08 5.37
CA PHE A 57 6.88 1.67 4.23
C PHE A 57 5.95 2.54 3.40
N ILE A 58 4.74 2.05 3.12
CA ILE A 58 3.75 2.84 2.37
C ILE A 58 3.37 4.10 3.14
N SER A 59 3.13 3.97 4.44
CA SER A 59 2.76 5.13 5.25
C SER A 59 3.86 6.17 5.29
N SER A 60 5.12 5.75 5.42
CA SER A 60 6.23 6.69 5.45
C SER A 60 6.45 7.33 4.09
N SER A 61 6.06 6.64 3.01
CA SER A 61 6.18 7.19 1.67
C SER A 61 5.08 8.18 1.34
N ALA A 62 4.03 8.25 2.16
CA ALA A 62 2.92 9.16 1.91
C ALA A 62 3.39 10.62 1.88
N VAL A 63 4.35 10.97 2.72
CA VAL A 63 4.89 12.34 2.73
C VAL A 63 5.50 12.69 1.39
N LYS A 64 6.29 11.77 0.86
CA LYS A 64 6.93 11.99 -0.44
C LYS A 64 5.90 12.03 -1.56
N ALA A 65 4.88 11.18 -1.47
CA ALA A 65 3.82 11.16 -2.47
C ALA A 65 3.06 12.49 -2.47
N ALA A 66 2.76 13.02 -1.29
CA ALA A 66 2.10 14.31 -1.18
C ALA A 66 2.96 15.42 -1.77
N TYR A 67 4.26 15.36 -1.52
CA TYR A 67 5.17 16.36 -2.08
C TYR A 67 5.25 16.25 -3.61
N SER A 68 5.19 15.03 -4.14
CA SER A 68 5.19 14.84 -5.58
C SER A 68 3.97 15.49 -6.23
N MET A 69 2.82 15.38 -5.58
CA MET A 69 1.62 16.05 -6.08
C MET A 69 1.80 17.56 -6.06
N PHE A 70 2.41 18.07 -5.00
CA PHE A 70 2.73 19.50 -4.89
C PHE A 70 3.63 19.94 -6.04
N GLU A 71 4.66 19.15 -6.36
CA GLU A 71 5.55 19.46 -7.45
C GLU A 71 4.81 19.53 -8.80
N VAL A 72 3.88 18.61 -9.02
CA VAL A 72 3.12 18.61 -10.26
C VAL A 72 2.28 19.89 -10.37
N MET A 73 1.72 20.36 -9.27
CA MET A 73 0.97 21.59 -9.26
C MET A 73 1.82 22.79 -9.67
N HIS A 74 3.09 22.79 -9.30
CA HIS A 74 3.98 23.90 -9.59
C HIS A 74 4.68 23.78 -10.94
N ASN A 75 4.73 22.58 -11.50
CA ASN A 75 5.39 22.35 -12.78
C ASN A 75 4.48 21.49 -13.67
N PRO A 76 3.31 22.03 -14.05
CA PRO A 76 2.29 21.21 -14.71
C PRO A 76 2.66 20.73 -16.11
N THR A 77 3.70 21.31 -16.71
CA THR A 77 4.10 20.92 -18.06
C THR A 77 5.27 19.95 -18.09
N ASP A 78 5.79 19.54 -16.92
CA ASP A 78 6.89 18.59 -16.88
C ASP A 78 6.47 17.25 -17.47
N LEU A 79 7.43 16.60 -18.12
CA LEU A 79 7.18 15.26 -18.64
C LEU A 79 6.97 14.27 -17.49
N GLY A 80 6.08 13.33 -17.72
CA GLY A 80 5.82 12.30 -16.73
C GLY A 80 4.93 12.73 -15.59
N ASN A 81 4.37 13.93 -15.63
CA ASN A 81 3.50 14.41 -14.56
C ASN A 81 2.28 13.52 -14.36
N LYS A 82 1.70 13.02 -15.45
CA LYS A 82 0.52 12.16 -15.36
C LYS A 82 0.84 10.90 -14.59
N GLU A 83 1.97 10.28 -14.92
CA GLU A 83 2.40 9.06 -14.27
C GLU A 83 2.79 9.32 -12.81
N LYS A 84 3.47 10.44 -12.56
CA LYS A 84 3.86 10.82 -11.21
C LYS A 84 2.63 11.05 -10.33
N MET A 85 1.64 11.75 -10.88
CA MET A 85 0.42 12.01 -10.14
C MET A 85 -0.34 10.73 -9.84
N ALA A 86 -0.42 9.81 -10.81
CA ALA A 86 -1.11 8.56 -10.64
C ALA A 86 -0.42 7.72 -9.56
N ALA A 87 0.90 7.66 -9.57
CA ALA A 87 1.66 6.92 -8.56
C ALA A 87 1.48 7.52 -7.18
N ALA A 88 1.53 8.85 -7.08
CA ALA A 88 1.37 9.53 -5.81
C ALA A 88 0.00 9.28 -5.21
N LYS A 89 -1.04 9.35 -6.05
CA LYS A 89 -2.40 9.07 -5.59
C LYS A 89 -2.53 7.65 -5.09
N ASP A 90 -1.93 6.70 -5.79
CA ASP A 90 -2.00 5.31 -5.41
C ASP A 90 -1.33 5.08 -4.05
N VAL A 91 -0.17 5.68 -3.83
CA VAL A 91 0.52 5.56 -2.54
C VAL A 91 -0.32 6.17 -1.42
N LEU A 92 -0.90 7.33 -1.66
CA LEU A 92 -1.72 7.99 -0.65
C LEU A 92 -2.96 7.18 -0.32
N ASP A 93 -3.59 6.58 -1.34
CA ASP A 93 -4.75 5.73 -1.14
C ASP A 93 -4.40 4.54 -0.26
N ARG A 94 -3.28 3.89 -0.55
CA ARG A 94 -2.86 2.71 0.20
C ARG A 94 -2.44 3.04 1.61
N SER A 95 -2.01 4.28 1.86
CA SER A 95 -1.61 4.68 3.21
C SER A 95 -2.76 5.21 4.05
N GLY A 96 -3.97 5.25 3.47
CA GLY A 96 -5.14 5.65 4.22
C GLY A 96 -5.59 7.09 4.01
N PHE A 97 -4.93 7.83 3.14
CA PHE A 97 -5.31 9.22 2.86
C PHE A 97 -6.13 9.30 1.58
N ILE A 98 -7.11 8.42 1.46
CA ILE A 98 -7.92 8.40 0.25
C ILE A 98 -8.96 9.49 0.30
N LYS A 99 -9.32 9.96 -0.90
CA LYS A 99 -10.41 10.90 -1.03
C LYS A 99 -11.70 10.17 -0.72
N THR A 100 -12.42 10.63 0.27
CA THR A 100 -13.69 10.03 0.61
C THR A 100 -14.76 10.56 -0.31
N GLU A 101 -15.32 9.68 -1.10
CA GLU A 101 -16.47 10.06 -1.87
C GLU A 101 -17.69 9.65 -1.13
N LYS A 102 -18.48 10.60 -0.82
CA LYS A 102 -19.73 10.27 -0.25
C LYS A 102 -20.63 9.80 -1.32
N VAL A 103 -20.52 8.59 -1.58
CA VAL A 103 -21.53 7.99 -2.37
C VAL A 103 -22.70 7.88 -1.45
N GLU A 104 -23.61 8.70 -1.69
CA GLU A 104 -24.82 8.59 -0.97
C GLU A 104 -25.55 7.45 -1.54
N VAL A 105 -25.30 6.39 -0.96
CA VAL A 105 -26.06 5.25 -1.32
C VAL A 105 -27.36 5.41 -0.62
N SER A 106 -28.00 6.09 -1.11
CA SER A 106 -29.20 6.19 -0.37
C SER A 106 -30.28 5.44 -1.06
N ALA A 107 -29.10 5.80 -1.18
CA ALA A 107 -29.49 5.40 -1.20
C ALA A 107 -30.10 5.17 -1.28
N ALA A 108 -30.07 5.23 -1.53
CA ALA A 108 -30.35 4.97 -1.37
C ALA A 108 -31.09 5.08 -1.60
N ASN A 109 -31.14 5.22 -1.96
CA ASN A 109 -31.67 5.21 -1.97
C ASN A 109 -32.44 5.24 -2.41
N PRO A 110 -33.04 5.41 -2.52
CA PRO A 110 -33.57 5.30 -2.80
C PRO A 110 -34.19 5.33 -3.66
N LEU A 111 -34.08 5.15 -4.19
CA LEU A 111 -34.49 4.89 -4.68
C LEU A 111 -35.14 4.43 -5.09
N PHE A 112 -35.15 4.26 -5.04
CA PHE A 112 -35.67 3.48 -5.11
C PHE A 112 -36.71 3.36 -4.79
N ILE A 113 -37.02 3.65 -4.58
CA ILE A 113 -37.84 3.36 -4.18
C ILE A 113 -38.77 3.63 -4.47
N LEU A 114 -38.86 3.75 -4.95
CA LEU A 114 -39.62 3.71 -4.95
C LEU A 114 -40.58 3.62 -5.13
N PRO A 115 -41.07 3.73 -5.31
CA PRO A 115 -41.88 3.45 -5.25
C PRO A 115 -42.81 3.30 -5.22
N GLN A 116 -43.10 3.38 -5.22
CA GLN A 116 -43.72 3.03 -4.84
C GLN A 116 -44.59 3.04 -4.87
N LYS A 117 -44.90 3.19 -5.05
CA LYS A 117 -45.57 3.00 -4.97
C LYS A 117 -46.36 2.83 -5.05
N ALA A 118 -46.66 3.07 -5.19
CA ALA A 118 -47.20 2.70 -5.00
C ALA A 118 -48.07 2.64 -5.08
N ASN A 119 -48.49 2.71 -4.99
CA ASN A 119 -49.20 2.36 -4.76
C ASN A 119 -50.02 2.37 -4.81
N GLU A 120 -49.97 2.47 -4.76
CA GLU A 120 -50.57 2.25 -4.63
C GLU A 120 -51.53 2.21 -4.65
N ASP A 121 -51.96 2.42 -4.61
CA ASP A 121 -52.68 2.11 -4.45
C ASP A 121 -53.53 2.15 -4.64
N GLU A 122 -53.57 2.39 -4.61
CA GLU A 122 -53.96 2.15 -4.62
C GLU A 122 -54.37 1.98 -4.67
#